data_bb3d94dcc4431afebd4ccc84fa02df73
#
_entry.id   bb3d94dcc4431afebd4ccc84fa02df73
#
_cell.length_a   1.000
_cell.length_b   1.000
_cell.length_c   1.000
_cell.angle_alpha   90.00
_cell.angle_beta   90.00
_cell.angle_gamma   90.00
#
_symmetry.space_group_name_H-M   'P 1'
#
loop_
_entity.id
_entity.type
_entity.pdbx_description
1 polymer ?
#
loop_
_entity_poly.entity_id
_entity_poly.type
_entity_poly.pdbx_seq_one_letter_code
_entity_poly.pdbx_strand_id
1 'polypeptide(L)'
;MTNKIEKDIIKNLDTSKNYVVALSGGVDSAVLATVVAQQTPNLRSVFVRHNQKHSDKLEEMANRIADNLKINHKALDSNLKENSSETKMRDARYEILYDELNDDEILLTGHTLSDKVETFFINLLRGTRVRGLKSIPKMTPRLRRPLLEISKDNLINYAKENNIEYLDDCLLYTSDAADE
;
A
#
# COMPACT_ATOMS: atom_id res chain seq x y z
N MET A 1 10.40 6.68 -22.68
CA MET A 1 10.65 7.83 -21.77
C MET A 1 10.06 7.50 -20.43
N THR A 2 10.83 7.57 -19.33
CA THR A 2 10.34 7.27 -17.99
C THR A 2 9.24 8.26 -17.59
N ASN A 3 8.06 7.77 -17.20
CA ASN A 3 6.94 8.59 -16.77
C ASN A 3 7.31 9.39 -15.50
N LYS A 4 6.69 10.56 -15.32
CA LYS A 4 6.90 11.39 -14.12
C LYS A 4 6.64 10.61 -12.82
N ILE A 5 5.60 9.76 -12.81
CA ILE A 5 5.23 8.92 -11.66
C ILE A 5 6.35 7.95 -11.32
N GLU A 6 6.91 7.25 -12.31
CA GLU A 6 8.04 6.34 -12.10
C GLU A 6 9.23 7.09 -11.48
N LYS A 7 9.59 8.26 -12.03
CA LYS A 7 10.68 9.09 -11.49
C LYS A 7 10.43 9.49 -10.04
N ASP A 8 9.20 9.85 -9.70
CA ASP A 8 8.82 10.27 -8.35
C ASP A 8 8.87 9.10 -7.35
N ILE A 9 8.56 7.87 -7.79
CA ILE A 9 8.68 6.66 -6.98
C ILE A 9 10.17 6.32 -6.80
N ILE A 10 10.93 6.26 -7.89
CA ILE A 10 12.30 5.76 -7.92
C ILE A 10 13.27 6.67 -7.18
N LYS A 11 13.09 8.00 -7.22
CA LYS A 11 14.01 8.97 -6.58
C LYS A 11 14.25 8.73 -5.08
N ASN A 12 13.37 7.94 -4.44
CA ASN A 12 13.46 7.62 -3.01
C ASN A 12 13.91 6.19 -2.74
N LEU A 13 14.30 5.46 -3.79
CA LEU A 13 14.72 4.06 -3.70
C LEU A 13 16.23 3.94 -3.99
N ASP A 14 16.87 3.05 -3.26
CA ASP A 14 18.22 2.59 -3.51
C ASP A 14 18.12 1.15 -4.04
N THR A 15 18.43 0.95 -5.32
CA THR A 15 18.28 -0.36 -5.98
C THR A 15 19.16 -1.46 -5.41
N SER A 16 20.13 -1.13 -4.57
CA SER A 16 20.98 -2.09 -3.84
C SER A 16 20.33 -2.66 -2.57
N LYS A 17 19.19 -2.11 -2.14
CA LYS A 17 18.48 -2.54 -0.93
C LYS A 17 17.42 -3.58 -1.22
N ASN A 18 17.09 -4.36 -0.20
CA ASN A 18 15.99 -5.31 -0.21
C ASN A 18 14.69 -4.63 0.23
N TYR A 19 13.62 -4.86 -0.51
CA TYR A 19 12.32 -4.23 -0.27
C TYR A 19 11.21 -5.23 -0.06
N VAL A 20 10.30 -4.89 0.84
CA VAL A 20 9.03 -5.58 1.05
C VAL A 20 7.90 -4.61 0.78
N VAL A 21 7.07 -4.87 -0.22
CA VAL A 21 5.88 -4.05 -0.47
C VAL A 21 4.67 -4.63 0.26
N ALA A 22 3.99 -3.79 1.04
CA ALA A 22 2.67 -4.11 1.59
C ALA A 22 1.65 -4.06 0.46
N LEU A 23 1.34 -5.22 -0.13
CA LEU A 23 0.51 -5.37 -1.32
C LEU A 23 -0.93 -5.69 -0.91
N SER A 24 -1.82 -4.70 -0.98
CA SER A 24 -3.22 -4.83 -0.55
C SER A 24 -4.19 -5.28 -1.66
N GLY A 25 -3.73 -5.40 -2.91
CA GLY A 25 -4.58 -5.64 -4.06
C GLY A 25 -5.25 -4.39 -4.65
N GLY A 26 -5.23 -3.25 -3.97
CA GLY A 26 -5.73 -1.96 -4.47
C GLY A 26 -4.71 -1.23 -5.36
N VAL A 27 -5.18 -0.22 -6.11
CA VAL A 27 -4.42 0.49 -7.15
C VAL A 27 -3.09 1.05 -6.67
N ASP A 28 -3.05 1.66 -5.47
CA ASP A 28 -1.86 2.33 -4.96
C ASP A 28 -0.72 1.33 -4.74
N SER A 29 -1.02 0.21 -4.09
CA SER A 29 -0.03 -0.85 -3.84
C SER A 29 0.36 -1.60 -5.11
N ALA A 30 -0.56 -1.77 -6.07
CA ALA A 30 -0.30 -2.40 -7.36
C ALA A 30 0.67 -1.58 -8.20
N VAL A 31 0.42 -0.26 -8.33
CA VAL A 31 1.33 0.66 -9.04
C VAL A 31 2.70 0.69 -8.38
N LEU A 32 2.74 0.80 -7.04
CA LEU A 32 4.01 0.81 -6.30
C LEU A 32 4.81 -0.47 -6.55
N ALA A 33 4.19 -1.64 -6.41
CA ALA A 33 4.84 -2.93 -6.63
C ALA A 33 5.36 -3.06 -8.08
N THR A 34 4.55 -2.67 -9.06
CA THR A 34 4.89 -2.75 -10.48
C THR A 34 6.11 -1.89 -10.81
N VAL A 35 6.11 -0.62 -10.38
CA VAL A 35 7.23 0.30 -10.68
C VAL A 35 8.51 -0.16 -9.98
N VAL A 36 8.42 -0.63 -8.72
CA VAL A 36 9.61 -1.09 -7.98
C VAL A 36 10.16 -2.39 -8.56
N ALA A 37 9.32 -3.35 -8.94
CA ALA A 37 9.74 -4.60 -9.56
C ALA A 37 10.53 -4.39 -10.87
N GLN A 38 10.22 -3.33 -11.62
CA GLN A 38 10.95 -2.95 -12.82
C GLN A 38 12.35 -2.37 -12.54
N GLN A 39 12.62 -1.94 -11.32
CA GLN A 39 13.88 -1.26 -10.96
C GLN A 39 14.85 -2.15 -10.19
N THR A 40 14.35 -3.14 -9.47
CA THR A 40 15.19 -4.04 -8.67
C THR A 40 14.58 -5.43 -8.58
N PRO A 41 15.41 -6.49 -8.68
CA PRO A 41 14.96 -7.86 -8.40
C PRO A 41 14.82 -8.14 -6.90
N ASN A 42 15.30 -7.24 -6.04
CA ASN A 42 15.29 -7.40 -4.58
C ASN A 42 13.97 -6.92 -3.97
N LEU A 43 12.85 -7.39 -4.53
CA LEU A 43 11.49 -7.08 -4.08
C LEU A 43 10.74 -8.36 -3.76
N ARG A 44 10.08 -8.38 -2.62
CA ARG A 44 9.00 -9.33 -2.30
C ARG A 44 7.79 -8.57 -1.80
N SER A 45 6.65 -9.25 -1.69
CA SER A 45 5.41 -8.64 -1.24
C SER A 45 4.80 -9.39 -0.06
N VAL A 46 4.08 -8.64 0.79
CA VAL A 46 3.31 -9.18 1.91
C VAL A 46 1.90 -8.62 1.87
N PHE A 47 0.90 -9.49 1.96
CA PHE A 47 -0.49 -9.14 2.20
C PHE A 47 -0.84 -9.42 3.65
N VAL A 48 -1.57 -8.52 4.31
CA VAL A 48 -2.10 -8.73 5.66
C VAL A 48 -3.61 -8.80 5.61
N ARG A 49 -4.15 -10.00 5.88
CA ARG A 49 -5.58 -10.28 5.92
C ARG A 49 -6.20 -9.77 7.23
N HIS A 50 -7.28 -9.02 7.14
CA HIS A 50 -7.99 -8.47 8.29
C HIS A 50 -9.35 -9.12 8.56
N ASN A 51 -9.67 -10.25 7.88
CA ASN A 51 -10.95 -10.97 8.02
C ASN A 51 -12.19 -10.07 7.84
N GLN A 52 -12.11 -9.10 6.92
CA GLN A 52 -13.23 -8.28 6.49
C GLN A 52 -13.94 -8.92 5.29
N LYS A 53 -15.18 -8.52 5.03
CA LYS A 53 -16.08 -9.08 4.01
C LYS A 53 -15.42 -9.29 2.63
N HIS A 54 -14.46 -8.45 2.24
CA HIS A 54 -13.80 -8.53 0.92
C HIS A 54 -12.34 -8.98 0.97
N SER A 55 -11.89 -9.50 2.12
CA SER A 55 -10.49 -9.89 2.31
C SER A 55 -10.04 -10.96 1.31
N ASP A 56 -10.93 -11.92 0.95
CA ASP A 56 -10.62 -12.99 -0.03
C ASP A 56 -10.32 -12.42 -1.41
N LYS A 57 -11.15 -11.47 -1.89
CA LYS A 57 -10.97 -10.85 -3.21
C LYS A 57 -9.69 -10.00 -3.27
N LEU A 58 -9.37 -9.30 -2.18
CA LEU A 58 -8.15 -8.49 -2.08
C LEU A 58 -6.90 -9.38 -2.06
N GLU A 59 -6.95 -10.50 -1.33
CA GLU A 59 -5.85 -11.48 -1.28
C GLU A 59 -5.63 -12.14 -2.64
N GLU A 60 -6.71 -12.58 -3.32
CA GLU A 60 -6.64 -13.13 -4.66
C GLU A 60 -5.99 -12.13 -5.64
N MET A 61 -6.41 -10.86 -5.59
CA MET A 61 -5.82 -9.83 -6.44
C MET A 61 -4.34 -9.58 -6.10
N ALA A 62 -3.96 -9.55 -4.83
CA ALA A 62 -2.57 -9.40 -4.41
C ALA A 62 -1.71 -10.56 -4.92
N ASN A 63 -2.20 -11.81 -4.82
CA ASN A 63 -1.54 -12.99 -5.38
C ASN A 63 -1.34 -12.85 -6.90
N ARG A 64 -2.39 -12.49 -7.65
CA ARG A 64 -2.32 -12.29 -9.11
C ARG A 64 -1.30 -11.23 -9.51
N ILE A 65 -1.27 -10.10 -8.81
CA ILE A 65 -0.28 -9.03 -9.05
C ILE A 65 1.13 -9.56 -8.80
N ALA A 66 1.36 -10.26 -7.70
CA ALA A 66 2.67 -10.80 -7.36
C ALA A 66 3.15 -11.85 -8.39
N ASP A 67 2.25 -12.73 -8.84
CA ASP A 67 2.54 -13.73 -9.88
C ASP A 67 2.90 -13.07 -11.21
N ASN A 68 2.13 -12.05 -11.63
CA ASN A 68 2.41 -11.29 -12.85
C ASN A 68 3.77 -10.57 -12.80
N LEU A 69 4.16 -10.07 -11.63
CA LEU A 69 5.44 -9.44 -11.39
C LEU A 69 6.57 -10.43 -11.13
N LYS A 70 6.27 -11.72 -10.95
CA LYS A 70 7.22 -12.79 -10.61
C LYS A 70 8.02 -12.50 -9.34
N ILE A 71 7.37 -11.92 -8.33
CA ILE A 71 7.96 -11.64 -7.02
C ILE A 71 7.43 -12.62 -5.97
N ASN A 72 8.26 -12.94 -4.98
CA ASN A 72 7.82 -13.76 -3.85
C ASN A 72 6.70 -13.04 -3.09
N HIS A 73 5.62 -13.75 -2.78
CA HIS A 73 4.46 -13.23 -2.06
C HIS A 73 4.15 -14.07 -0.83
N LYS A 74 3.73 -13.40 0.23
CA LYS A 74 3.27 -14.06 1.47
C LYS A 74 2.00 -13.38 1.98
N ALA A 75 0.96 -14.16 2.21
CA ALA A 75 -0.23 -13.71 2.91
C ALA A 75 -0.14 -14.07 4.40
N LEU A 76 -0.47 -13.12 5.27
CA LEU A 76 -0.46 -13.25 6.73
C LEU A 76 -1.82 -12.84 7.29
N ASP A 77 -2.28 -13.54 8.32
CA ASP A 77 -3.55 -13.22 8.99
C ASP A 77 -3.29 -12.34 10.23
N SER A 78 -4.08 -11.28 10.37
CA SER A 78 -4.03 -10.42 11.55
C SER A 78 -4.75 -11.03 12.76
N ASN A 79 -5.48 -12.14 12.57
CA ASN A 79 -6.31 -12.78 13.60
C ASN A 79 -7.30 -11.82 14.29
N LEU A 80 -7.60 -10.70 13.65
CA LEU A 80 -8.58 -9.75 14.16
C LEU A 80 -10.01 -10.26 13.88
N LYS A 81 -10.91 -9.93 14.81
CA LYS A 81 -12.34 -10.22 14.62
C LYS A 81 -12.89 -9.34 13.49
N GLU A 82 -13.87 -9.87 12.79
CA GLU A 82 -14.72 -9.09 11.88
C GLU A 82 -15.26 -7.86 12.62
N ASN A 83 -15.33 -6.72 11.94
CA ASN A 83 -15.70 -5.43 12.51
C ASN A 83 -14.71 -4.81 13.52
N SER A 84 -13.45 -5.20 13.52
CA SER A 84 -12.41 -4.47 14.24
C SER A 84 -12.30 -3.04 13.72
N SER A 85 -12.00 -2.08 14.61
CA SER A 85 -11.86 -0.67 14.22
C SER A 85 -10.67 -0.50 13.26
N GLU A 86 -10.77 0.49 12.37
CA GLU A 86 -9.71 0.82 11.40
C GLU A 86 -8.35 1.06 12.08
N THR A 87 -8.35 1.73 13.24
CA THR A 87 -7.13 1.94 14.04
C THR A 87 -6.50 0.60 14.46
N LYS A 88 -7.30 -0.35 14.97
CA LYS A 88 -6.79 -1.67 15.35
C LYS A 88 -6.26 -2.45 14.15
N MET A 89 -6.95 -2.40 13.02
CA MET A 89 -6.50 -3.04 11.78
C MET A 89 -5.19 -2.44 11.29
N ARG A 90 -5.05 -1.13 11.36
CA ARG A 90 -3.81 -0.42 10.99
C ARG A 90 -2.65 -0.82 11.91
N ASP A 91 -2.86 -0.80 13.22
CA ASP A 91 -1.81 -1.13 14.19
C ASP A 91 -1.35 -2.58 14.03
N ALA A 92 -2.28 -3.54 13.96
CA ALA A 92 -1.97 -4.94 13.72
C ALA A 92 -1.25 -5.16 12.37
N ARG A 93 -1.66 -4.45 11.32
CA ARG A 93 -0.97 -4.52 10.02
C ARG A 93 0.49 -4.11 10.13
N TYR A 94 0.78 -2.99 10.80
CA TYR A 94 2.16 -2.55 10.95
C TYR A 94 2.98 -3.49 11.82
N GLU A 95 2.42 -4.00 12.93
CA GLU A 95 3.06 -5.00 13.78
C GLU A 95 3.49 -6.22 12.97
N ILE A 96 2.54 -6.86 12.26
CA ILE A 96 2.79 -8.02 11.42
C ILE A 96 3.83 -7.73 10.32
N LEU A 97 3.70 -6.58 9.65
CA LEU A 97 4.62 -6.21 8.58
C LEU A 97 6.04 -6.00 9.11
N TYR A 98 6.20 -5.39 10.29
CA TYR A 98 7.52 -5.19 10.89
C TYR A 98 8.13 -6.49 11.43
N ASP A 99 7.32 -7.39 11.98
CA ASP A 99 7.78 -8.70 12.45
C ASP A 99 8.20 -9.61 11.29
N GLU A 100 7.58 -9.45 10.12
CA GLU A 100 7.91 -10.20 8.91
C GLU A 100 9.19 -9.71 8.21
N LEU A 101 9.68 -8.49 8.51
CA LEU A 101 10.87 -7.94 7.87
C LEU A 101 12.15 -8.57 8.40
N ASN A 102 13.04 -8.97 7.50
CA ASN A 102 14.44 -9.24 7.83
C ASN A 102 15.17 -7.92 8.19
N ASP A 103 16.35 -8.04 8.83
CA ASP A 103 17.09 -6.88 9.35
C ASP A 103 17.53 -5.88 8.25
N ASP A 104 17.78 -6.37 7.05
CA ASP A 104 18.24 -5.60 5.88
C ASP A 104 17.11 -5.13 4.97
N GLU A 105 15.85 -5.47 5.29
CA GLU A 105 14.69 -5.13 4.46
C GLU A 105 14.05 -3.81 4.85
N ILE A 106 13.55 -3.11 3.84
CA ILE A 106 12.83 -1.84 3.96
C ILE A 106 11.38 -2.03 3.48
N LEU A 107 10.43 -1.72 4.34
CA LEU A 107 9.01 -1.75 4.03
C LEU A 107 8.62 -0.62 3.07
N LEU A 108 7.87 -0.93 2.04
CA LEU A 108 7.21 0.02 1.14
C LEU A 108 5.70 -0.01 1.37
N THR A 109 5.09 1.17 1.54
CA THR A 109 3.63 1.28 1.67
C THR A 109 3.06 2.28 0.69
N GLY A 110 1.86 1.98 0.17
CA GLY A 110 1.16 2.73 -0.85
C GLY A 110 0.41 3.97 -0.34
N HIS A 111 0.87 4.64 0.71
CA HIS A 111 0.23 5.88 1.17
C HIS A 111 0.45 7.01 0.16
N THR A 112 -0.63 7.71 -0.16
CA THR A 112 -0.74 8.74 -1.19
C THR A 112 -0.82 10.16 -0.61
N LEU A 113 -0.94 11.15 -1.48
CA LEU A 113 -1.19 12.53 -1.09
C LEU A 113 -2.53 12.68 -0.34
N SER A 114 -3.55 11.90 -0.73
CA SER A 114 -4.85 11.91 -0.05
C SER A 114 -4.73 11.48 1.41
N ASP A 115 -4.01 10.39 1.70
CA ASP A 115 -3.75 9.94 3.08
C ASP A 115 -3.01 10.99 3.91
N LYS A 116 -2.06 11.69 3.27
CA LYS A 116 -1.31 12.77 3.90
C LYS A 116 -2.21 13.93 4.31
N VAL A 117 -3.11 14.33 3.41
CA VAL A 117 -4.08 15.42 3.63
C VAL A 117 -5.10 15.02 4.67
N GLU A 118 -5.67 13.81 4.60
CA GLU A 118 -6.60 13.28 5.58
C GLU A 118 -5.99 13.26 6.98
N THR A 119 -4.80 12.71 7.13
CA THR A 119 -4.09 12.68 8.42
C THR A 119 -3.85 14.09 8.97
N PHE A 120 -3.52 15.06 8.12
CA PHE A 120 -3.37 16.45 8.52
C PHE A 120 -4.68 17.02 9.09
N PHE A 121 -5.82 16.81 8.41
CA PHE A 121 -7.11 17.28 8.87
C PHE A 121 -7.58 16.58 10.15
N ILE A 122 -7.38 15.28 10.27
CA ILE A 122 -7.69 14.53 11.50
C ILE A 122 -6.89 15.11 12.68
N ASN A 123 -5.61 15.38 12.52
CA ASN A 123 -4.76 15.96 13.55
C ASN A 123 -5.19 17.39 13.90
N LEU A 124 -5.58 18.19 12.91
CA LEU A 124 -6.09 19.55 13.10
C LEU A 124 -7.38 19.54 13.93
N LEU A 125 -8.35 18.68 13.58
CA LEU A 125 -9.63 18.56 14.28
C LEU A 125 -9.48 18.05 15.73
N ARG A 126 -8.45 17.24 15.99
CA ARG A 126 -8.09 16.78 17.34
C ARG A 126 -7.41 17.86 18.19
N GLY A 127 -7.22 19.07 17.67
CA GLY A 127 -6.63 20.19 18.39
C GLY A 127 -5.15 19.99 18.74
N THR A 128 -4.44 19.19 17.96
CA THR A 128 -3.00 18.96 18.19
C THR A 128 -2.19 20.25 18.00
N ARG A 129 -1.21 20.47 18.90
CA ARG A 129 -0.29 21.60 18.77
C ARG A 129 0.51 21.50 17.45
N VAL A 130 1.12 22.61 17.01
CA VAL A 130 1.88 22.72 15.75
C VAL A 130 2.85 21.54 15.48
N ARG A 131 3.44 20.95 16.52
CA ARG A 131 4.27 19.75 16.39
C ARG A 131 3.48 18.49 15.98
N GLY A 132 2.22 18.38 16.35
CA GLY A 132 1.33 17.27 15.99
C GLY A 132 0.67 17.43 14.62
N LEU A 133 0.73 18.60 14.00
CA LEU A 133 0.30 18.83 12.61
C LEU A 133 1.26 18.23 11.57
N LYS A 134 2.42 17.69 12.01
CA LYS A 134 3.27 16.91 11.12
C LYS A 134 2.46 15.72 10.61
N SER A 135 2.24 15.74 9.31
CA SER A 135 1.58 14.67 8.58
C SER A 135 2.44 13.38 8.56
N ILE A 136 1.98 12.37 7.85
CA ILE A 136 2.66 11.07 7.69
C ILE A 136 4.11 11.29 7.22
N PRO A 137 5.13 10.76 7.91
CA PRO A 137 6.52 10.89 7.47
C PRO A 137 6.76 10.12 6.19
N LYS A 138 7.49 10.70 5.25
CA LYS A 138 7.83 10.07 3.96
C LYS A 138 8.73 8.85 4.13
N MET A 139 9.63 8.90 5.13
CA MET A 139 10.57 7.82 5.42
C MET A 139 10.89 7.71 6.90
N THR A 140 11.20 6.51 7.32
CA THR A 140 11.84 6.15 8.60
C THR A 140 13.00 5.18 8.32
N PRO A 141 13.81 4.76 9.28
CA PRO A 141 14.91 3.82 9.03
C PRO A 141 14.50 2.56 8.25
N ARG A 142 13.33 1.98 8.54
CA ARG A 142 12.84 0.73 7.93
C ARG A 142 11.57 0.89 7.08
N LEU A 143 11.16 2.12 6.72
CA LEU A 143 9.92 2.35 5.96
C LEU A 143 10.11 3.47 4.94
N ARG A 144 9.53 3.30 3.75
CA ARG A 144 9.42 4.33 2.71
C ARG A 144 7.98 4.43 2.22
N ARG A 145 7.55 5.64 1.90
CA ARG A 145 6.23 5.96 1.30
C ARG A 145 6.45 6.74 0.01
N PRO A 146 6.80 6.06 -1.08
CA PRO A 146 7.16 6.73 -2.34
C PRO A 146 6.01 7.52 -2.96
N LEU A 147 4.75 7.12 -2.72
CA LEU A 147 3.55 7.71 -3.31
C LEU A 147 3.01 8.93 -2.55
N LEU A 148 3.63 9.33 -1.44
CA LEU A 148 3.06 10.33 -0.51
C LEU A 148 2.87 11.73 -1.11
N GLU A 149 3.44 12.00 -2.28
CA GLU A 149 3.31 13.26 -3.03
C GLU A 149 2.54 13.08 -4.35
N ILE A 150 1.98 11.88 -4.58
CA ILE A 150 1.25 11.54 -5.81
C ILE A 150 -0.25 11.43 -5.47
N SER A 151 -1.09 12.06 -6.30
CA SER A 151 -2.55 11.97 -6.14
C SER A 151 -3.07 10.61 -6.59
N LYS A 152 -4.18 10.15 -5.99
CA LYS A 152 -4.84 8.88 -6.36
C LYS A 152 -5.27 8.87 -7.83
N ASP A 153 -5.77 9.99 -8.35
CA ASP A 153 -6.16 10.10 -9.76
C ASP A 153 -4.98 9.84 -10.71
N ASN A 154 -3.81 10.36 -10.38
CA ASN A 154 -2.60 10.11 -11.17
C ASN A 154 -2.20 8.63 -11.16
N LEU A 155 -2.36 7.94 -10.01
CA LEU A 155 -2.08 6.50 -9.90
C LEU A 155 -3.09 5.67 -10.70
N ILE A 156 -4.38 6.01 -10.64
CA ILE A 156 -5.43 5.35 -11.43
C ILE A 156 -5.16 5.52 -12.93
N ASN A 157 -4.84 6.73 -13.38
CA ASN A 157 -4.52 6.98 -14.78
C ASN A 157 -3.28 6.19 -15.23
N TYR A 158 -2.23 6.20 -14.40
CA TYR A 158 -1.02 5.42 -14.68
C TYR A 158 -1.30 3.91 -14.75
N ALA A 159 -2.11 3.39 -13.84
CA ALA A 159 -2.49 1.97 -13.85
C ALA A 159 -3.25 1.59 -15.13
N LYS A 160 -4.19 2.44 -15.58
CA LYS A 160 -4.93 2.24 -16.83
C LYS A 160 -4.02 2.29 -18.06
N GLU A 161 -3.14 3.28 -18.15
CA GLU A 161 -2.20 3.44 -19.28
C GLU A 161 -1.21 2.28 -19.40
N ASN A 162 -0.87 1.64 -18.28
CA ASN A 162 0.10 0.55 -18.22
C ASN A 162 -0.54 -0.85 -18.04
N ASN A 163 -1.88 -0.95 -18.12
CA ASN A 163 -2.64 -2.19 -17.95
C ASN A 163 -2.30 -2.93 -16.64
N ILE A 164 -2.10 -2.17 -15.55
CA ILE A 164 -1.85 -2.74 -14.23
C ILE A 164 -3.18 -3.22 -13.64
N GLU A 165 -3.27 -4.49 -13.28
CA GLU A 165 -4.44 -5.05 -12.62
C GLU A 165 -4.50 -4.60 -11.15
N TYR A 166 -5.70 -4.31 -10.68
CA TYR A 166 -6.00 -4.00 -9.28
C TYR A 166 -7.49 -4.19 -9.00
N LEU A 167 -7.85 -4.35 -7.73
CA LEU A 167 -9.24 -4.35 -7.30
C LEU A 167 -9.68 -2.92 -7.00
N ASP A 168 -10.77 -2.48 -7.65
CA ASP A 168 -11.33 -1.16 -7.40
C ASP A 168 -12.24 -1.20 -6.17
N ASP A 169 -12.03 -0.27 -5.23
CA ASP A 169 -12.86 -0.14 -4.03
C ASP A 169 -14.35 0.04 -4.37
N CYS A 170 -14.67 0.72 -5.49
CA CYS A 170 -16.05 0.89 -5.95
C CYS A 170 -16.74 -0.45 -6.27
N LEU A 171 -16.01 -1.45 -6.74
CA LEU A 171 -16.57 -2.77 -7.05
C LEU A 171 -16.84 -3.59 -5.78
N LEU A 172 -16.25 -3.23 -4.64
CA LEU A 172 -16.50 -3.89 -3.36
C LEU A 172 -17.88 -3.53 -2.78
N TYR A 173 -18.39 -2.33 -3.09
CA TYR A 173 -19.68 -1.82 -2.58
C TYR A 173 -20.86 -2.07 -3.52
N THR A 174 -20.62 -2.33 -4.81
CA THR A 174 -21.71 -2.52 -5.79
C THR A 174 -22.23 -3.96 -5.86
N SER A 175 -21.50 -4.95 -5.36
CA SER A 175 -21.97 -6.34 -5.33
C SER A 175 -23.06 -6.61 -4.28
N ASP A 176 -23.27 -5.72 -3.32
CA ASP A 176 -24.29 -5.85 -2.26
C ASP A 176 -25.66 -5.31 -2.67
N ALA A 177 -25.76 -4.55 -3.77
CA ALA A 177 -27.02 -3.98 -4.26
C ALA A 177 -27.75 -4.90 -5.28
N ALA A 178 -27.18 -6.03 -5.62
CA ALA A 178 -27.76 -6.97 -6.61
C ALA A 178 -28.38 -8.23 -5.97
N ASP A 179 -28.27 -8.39 -4.66
CA ASP A 179 -28.77 -9.57 -3.90
C ASP A 179 -29.93 -9.22 -2.94
N GLU A 180 -30.62 -8.05 -3.12
CA GLU A 180 -31.88 -7.74 -2.44
C GLU A 180 -33.08 -7.81 -3.41
#